data_2398a02e988a0f29092903f20ff76d59
#
_entry.id   2398a02e988a0f29092903f20ff76d59
#
_cell.length_a   1.000
_cell.length_b   1.000
_cell.length_c   1.000
_cell.angle_alpha   90.00
_cell.angle_beta   90.00
_cell.angle_gamma   90.00
#
_symmetry.space_group_name_H-M   'P 1'
#
loop_
_entity.id
_entity.type
_entity.pdbx_description
1 polymer ?
#
loop_
_entity_poly.entity_id
_entity_poly.type
_entity_poly.pdbx_seq_one_letter_code
_entity_poly.pdbx_strand_id
1 'polypeptide(L)'
;MGTATAIDFQFIEDEARSLQTALWDRQCILWPGESVVPLDVCDPWVGARHLGFEVQEGCVDSPGTRSGFQLGGFLNRPAKLIGLSDTQKPRTMRFTLAHELGHVLLHPGMHHHRELPLHGITEPREPVEPKERQANHFAGCFLVPSKQLKRAFRASFGVERLTLTDSVAYDLLGNGFMALMNSPYESLHFERVVAQALRFRGRHFGALNELFGVSPTTLAIRLRQVGLTSR
;
A
#
# COMPACT_ATOMS: atom_id res chain seq x y z
N MET A 1 13.81 23.10 -20.68
CA MET A 1 14.10 21.77 -20.14
C MET A 1 13.89 21.83 -18.64
N GLY A 2 12.69 21.41 -18.16
CA GLY A 2 12.42 21.37 -16.74
C GLY A 2 13.18 20.21 -16.11
N THR A 3 14.04 20.51 -15.14
CA THR A 3 14.67 19.50 -14.29
C THR A 3 13.56 18.74 -13.59
N ALA A 4 13.41 17.44 -13.89
CA ALA A 4 12.49 16.58 -13.13
C ALA A 4 12.96 16.61 -11.68
N THR A 5 12.19 17.29 -10.82
CA THR A 5 12.46 17.35 -9.37
C THR A 5 12.40 15.90 -8.84
N ALA A 6 13.48 15.44 -8.24
CA ALA A 6 13.55 14.10 -7.65
C ALA A 6 12.42 13.96 -6.61
N ILE A 7 11.75 12.80 -6.59
CA ILE A 7 10.69 12.51 -5.62
C ILE A 7 11.34 12.35 -4.24
N ASP A 8 10.95 13.18 -3.28
CA ASP A 8 11.38 13.05 -1.89
C ASP A 8 10.49 12.00 -1.17
N PHE A 9 10.92 10.76 -1.20
CA PHE A 9 10.22 9.65 -0.57
C PHE A 9 10.22 9.74 0.96
N GLN A 10 11.22 10.39 1.56
CA GLN A 10 11.26 10.58 3.01
C GLN A 10 10.19 11.56 3.47
N PHE A 11 10.05 12.68 2.77
CA PHE A 11 8.97 13.64 3.01
C PHE A 11 7.59 12.97 2.94
N ILE A 12 7.36 12.12 1.93
CA ILE A 12 6.08 11.41 1.78
C ILE A 12 5.83 10.43 2.94
N GLU A 13 6.86 9.72 3.40
CA GLU A 13 6.73 8.84 4.57
C GLU A 13 6.46 9.63 5.86
N ASP A 14 7.04 10.82 6.01
CA ASP A 14 6.78 11.70 7.14
C ASP A 14 5.36 12.27 7.12
N GLU A 15 4.81 12.62 5.96
CA GLU A 15 3.41 13.01 5.80
C GLU A 15 2.45 11.88 6.18
N ALA A 16 2.72 10.65 5.73
CA ALA A 16 1.93 9.49 6.11
C ALA A 16 1.97 9.24 7.64
N ARG A 17 3.14 9.39 8.24
CA ARG A 17 3.33 9.27 9.69
C ARG A 17 2.62 10.38 10.46
N SER A 18 2.64 11.60 9.93
CA SER A 18 1.96 12.75 10.53
C SER A 18 0.45 12.51 10.59
N LEU A 19 -0.16 11.99 9.52
CA LEU A 19 -1.57 11.61 9.54
C LEU A 19 -1.83 10.50 10.58
N GLN A 20 -1.03 9.43 10.61
CA GLN A 20 -1.17 8.36 11.60
C GLN A 20 -1.08 8.89 13.03
N THR A 21 -0.16 9.81 13.31
CA THR A 21 -0.01 10.45 14.62
C THR A 21 -1.24 11.29 14.97
N ALA A 22 -1.74 12.10 14.03
CA ALA A 22 -2.94 12.89 14.24
C ALA A 22 -4.18 12.02 14.55
N LEU A 23 -4.31 10.86 13.90
CA LEU A 23 -5.37 9.88 14.19
C LEU A 23 -5.18 9.26 15.58
N TRP A 24 -3.96 8.90 15.94
CA TRP A 24 -3.63 8.35 17.26
C TRP A 24 -3.94 9.34 18.39
N ASP A 25 -3.55 10.60 18.24
CA ASP A 25 -3.79 11.64 19.25
C ASP A 25 -5.29 11.93 19.45
N ARG A 26 -6.12 11.61 18.47
CA ARG A 26 -7.57 11.76 18.51
C ARG A 26 -8.33 10.45 18.71
N GLN A 27 -7.66 9.37 19.12
CA GLN A 27 -8.25 8.04 19.24
C GLN A 27 -9.53 8.02 20.12
N CYS A 28 -9.55 8.75 21.23
CA CYS A 28 -10.74 8.79 22.11
C CYS A 28 -11.99 9.38 21.42
N ILE A 29 -11.80 10.20 20.36
CA ILE A 29 -12.89 10.80 19.59
C ILE A 29 -13.26 9.92 18.40
N LEU A 30 -12.25 9.35 17.73
CA LEU A 30 -12.43 8.58 16.51
C LEU A 30 -12.93 7.16 16.78
N TRP A 31 -12.56 6.58 17.93
CA TRP A 31 -12.97 5.23 18.39
C TRP A 31 -13.44 5.30 19.86
N PRO A 32 -14.60 5.92 20.15
CA PRO A 32 -15.07 6.12 21.52
C PRO A 32 -15.35 4.78 22.22
N GLY A 33 -14.66 4.54 23.33
CA GLY A 33 -14.83 3.33 24.13
C GLY A 33 -14.11 2.09 23.62
N GLU A 34 -13.36 2.19 22.50
CA GLU A 34 -12.60 1.07 21.94
C GLU A 34 -11.14 1.10 22.40
N SER A 35 -10.51 -0.07 22.45
CA SER A 35 -9.07 -0.20 22.68
C SER A 35 -8.33 -0.15 21.35
N VAL A 36 -7.73 0.99 21.05
CA VAL A 36 -7.05 1.24 19.76
C VAL A 36 -5.64 0.67 19.76
N VAL A 37 -5.28 -0.07 18.73
CA VAL A 37 -3.91 -0.55 18.50
C VAL A 37 -3.24 0.22 17.37
N PRO A 38 -1.87 0.20 17.30
CA PRO A 38 -1.14 1.02 16.32
C PRO A 38 -1.47 0.78 14.84
N LEU A 39 -2.14 -0.32 14.49
CA LEU A 39 -2.57 -0.58 13.11
C LEU A 39 -3.96 0.00 12.81
N ASP A 40 -4.76 0.34 13.81
CA ASP A 40 -6.10 0.91 13.61
C ASP A 40 -6.00 2.31 12.98
N VAL A 41 -4.95 3.08 13.31
CA VAL A 41 -4.72 4.39 12.71
C VAL A 41 -4.29 4.33 11.23
N CYS A 42 -4.09 3.14 10.68
CA CYS A 42 -3.83 2.92 9.26
C CYS A 42 -5.13 2.66 8.47
N ASP A 43 -6.28 2.97 9.05
CA ASP A 43 -7.57 2.88 8.39
C ASP A 43 -7.81 4.11 7.51
N PRO A 44 -7.85 3.97 6.16
CA PRO A 44 -8.01 5.10 5.28
C PRO A 44 -9.42 5.73 5.31
N TRP A 45 -10.46 5.00 5.73
CA TRP A 45 -11.80 5.59 5.94
C TRP A 45 -11.80 6.56 7.13
N VAL A 46 -11.12 6.18 8.21
CA VAL A 46 -10.94 7.09 9.37
C VAL A 46 -10.06 8.27 8.97
N GLY A 47 -8.99 8.03 8.18
CA GLY A 47 -8.14 9.08 7.63
C GLY A 47 -8.92 10.09 6.79
N ALA A 48 -9.80 9.63 5.89
CA ALA A 48 -10.65 10.48 5.05
C ALA A 48 -11.59 11.35 5.91
N ARG A 49 -12.30 10.73 6.85
CA ARG A 49 -13.18 11.44 7.78
C ARG A 49 -12.44 12.47 8.61
N HIS A 50 -11.25 12.16 9.11
CA HIS A 50 -10.40 13.09 9.86
C HIS A 50 -10.00 14.31 9.01
N LEU A 51 -9.73 14.12 7.73
CA LEU A 51 -9.41 15.18 6.78
C LEU A 51 -10.66 15.94 6.27
N GLY A 52 -11.86 15.55 6.74
CA GLY A 52 -13.13 16.18 6.38
C GLY A 52 -13.65 15.76 5.01
N PHE A 53 -13.28 14.57 4.53
CA PHE A 53 -13.81 13.98 3.30
C PHE A 53 -14.84 12.91 3.62
N GLU A 54 -15.94 12.93 2.89
CA GLU A 54 -16.89 11.82 2.79
C GLU A 54 -16.36 10.78 1.80
N VAL A 55 -16.55 9.49 2.10
CA VAL A 55 -16.22 8.38 1.21
C VAL A 55 -17.50 7.73 0.72
N GLN A 56 -17.68 7.68 -0.59
CA GLN A 56 -18.84 7.08 -1.22
C GLN A 56 -18.39 5.87 -2.06
N GLU A 57 -18.93 4.69 -1.73
CA GLU A 57 -18.71 3.45 -2.46
C GLU A 57 -19.82 3.27 -3.53
N GLY A 58 -19.50 2.60 -4.64
CA GLY A 58 -20.46 2.38 -5.74
C GLY A 58 -20.50 3.48 -6.80
N CYS A 59 -19.62 4.47 -6.72
CA CYS A 59 -19.52 5.54 -7.72
C CYS A 59 -18.78 5.04 -8.97
N VAL A 60 -19.53 4.57 -9.97
CA VAL A 60 -18.96 3.97 -11.20
C VAL A 60 -18.92 4.96 -12.37
N ASP A 61 -19.72 6.00 -12.33
CA ASP A 61 -19.88 6.91 -13.46
C ASP A 61 -19.10 8.21 -13.26
N SER A 62 -17.89 8.26 -13.76
CA SER A 62 -17.19 9.54 -13.98
C SER A 62 -17.05 9.80 -15.48
N PRO A 63 -17.45 10.98 -15.98
CA PRO A 63 -17.22 11.33 -17.38
C PRO A 63 -15.72 11.40 -17.65
N GLY A 64 -15.22 10.61 -18.61
CA GLY A 64 -13.83 10.72 -19.08
C GLY A 64 -12.94 9.50 -18.88
N THR A 65 -13.48 8.37 -18.42
CA THR A 65 -12.70 7.11 -18.34
C THR A 65 -12.24 6.68 -19.74
N ARG A 66 -10.95 6.41 -19.90
CA ARG A 66 -10.38 5.93 -21.18
C ARG A 66 -10.98 4.58 -21.53
N SER A 67 -11.19 4.34 -22.85
CA SER A 67 -11.63 3.02 -23.34
C SER A 67 -10.65 1.94 -22.89
N GLY A 68 -11.15 0.87 -22.26
CA GLY A 68 -10.32 -0.21 -21.72
C GLY A 68 -9.85 -0.02 -20.27
N PHE A 69 -10.27 1.07 -19.60
CA PHE A 69 -9.98 1.32 -18.18
C PHE A 69 -11.28 1.41 -17.39
N GLN A 70 -11.19 1.01 -16.14
CA GLN A 70 -12.24 1.12 -15.14
C GLN A 70 -11.85 2.17 -14.12
N LEU A 71 -12.78 3.02 -13.73
CA LEU A 71 -12.54 3.97 -12.65
C LEU A 71 -12.32 3.20 -11.34
N GLY A 72 -11.18 3.40 -10.70
CA GLY A 72 -10.87 2.82 -9.39
C GLY A 72 -11.33 3.72 -8.26
N GLY A 73 -11.11 5.01 -8.40
CA GLY A 73 -11.49 6.04 -7.44
C GLY A 73 -11.38 7.43 -8.05
N PHE A 74 -12.00 8.41 -7.40
CA PHE A 74 -11.85 9.81 -7.75
C PHE A 74 -11.88 10.72 -6.52
N LEU A 75 -11.22 11.85 -6.63
CA LEU A 75 -11.17 12.90 -5.61
C LEU A 75 -11.88 14.16 -6.11
N ASN A 76 -12.98 14.55 -5.43
CA ASN A 76 -13.67 15.81 -5.63
C ASN A 76 -13.45 16.74 -4.41
N ARG A 77 -12.47 17.62 -4.49
CA ARG A 77 -12.09 18.50 -3.38
C ARG A 77 -13.14 19.55 -3.01
N PRO A 78 -13.79 20.26 -3.97
CA PRO A 78 -14.85 21.19 -3.63
C PRO A 78 -16.01 20.56 -2.86
N ALA A 79 -16.41 19.37 -3.27
CA ALA A 79 -17.47 18.61 -2.60
C ALA A 79 -16.98 17.87 -1.34
N LYS A 80 -15.66 17.87 -1.04
CA LYS A 80 -15.08 17.04 0.02
C LYS A 80 -15.46 15.56 -0.07
N LEU A 81 -15.42 15.01 -1.29
CA LEU A 81 -15.87 13.66 -1.60
C LEU A 81 -14.75 12.83 -2.23
N ILE A 82 -14.58 11.61 -1.75
CA ILE A 82 -13.79 10.57 -2.40
C ILE A 82 -14.74 9.47 -2.83
N GLY A 83 -14.83 9.21 -4.13
CA GLY A 83 -15.61 8.11 -4.68
C GLY A 83 -14.75 6.87 -4.92
N LEU A 84 -15.29 5.70 -4.63
CA LEU A 84 -14.64 4.41 -4.85
C LEU A 84 -15.54 3.49 -5.66
N SER A 85 -14.96 2.70 -6.56
CA SER A 85 -15.69 1.66 -7.29
C SER A 85 -15.89 0.44 -6.39
N ASP A 86 -17.13 -0.07 -6.35
CA ASP A 86 -17.53 -1.28 -5.64
C ASP A 86 -17.09 -2.58 -6.33
N THR A 87 -16.65 -2.50 -7.58
CA THR A 87 -16.15 -3.66 -8.34
C THR A 87 -14.76 -4.11 -7.88
N GLN A 88 -14.10 -3.34 -7.04
CA GLN A 88 -12.77 -3.65 -6.51
C GLN A 88 -12.84 -4.67 -5.37
N LYS A 89 -11.79 -5.51 -5.27
CA LYS A 89 -11.57 -6.33 -4.08
C LYS A 89 -11.30 -5.43 -2.85
N PRO A 90 -11.72 -5.81 -1.63
CA PRO A 90 -11.58 -4.97 -0.43
C PRO A 90 -10.19 -4.39 -0.21
N ARG A 91 -9.13 -5.19 -0.42
CA ARG A 91 -7.74 -4.71 -0.27
C ARG A 91 -7.33 -3.71 -1.34
N THR A 92 -7.88 -3.84 -2.55
CA THR A 92 -7.64 -2.88 -3.63
C THR A 92 -8.35 -1.57 -3.32
N MET A 93 -9.61 -1.63 -2.89
CA MET A 93 -10.39 -0.47 -2.46
C MET A 93 -9.69 0.28 -1.31
N ARG A 94 -9.21 -0.46 -0.29
CA ARG A 94 -8.43 0.11 0.82
C ARG A 94 -7.18 0.84 0.32
N PHE A 95 -6.44 0.24 -0.62
CA PHE A 95 -5.27 0.88 -1.22
C PHE A 95 -5.64 2.09 -2.07
N THR A 96 -6.72 2.01 -2.85
CA THR A 96 -7.23 3.13 -3.66
C THR A 96 -7.60 4.32 -2.76
N LEU A 97 -8.33 4.08 -1.66
CA LEU A 97 -8.67 5.17 -0.73
C LEU A 97 -7.41 5.80 -0.11
N ALA A 98 -6.46 5.00 0.34
CA ALA A 98 -5.20 5.52 0.87
C ALA A 98 -4.39 6.30 -0.18
N HIS A 99 -4.48 5.92 -1.45
CA HIS A 99 -3.88 6.64 -2.58
C HIS A 99 -4.54 8.01 -2.79
N GLU A 100 -5.88 8.08 -2.74
CA GLU A 100 -6.60 9.36 -2.83
C GLU A 100 -6.25 10.29 -1.65
N LEU A 101 -6.04 9.74 -0.43
CA LEU A 101 -5.52 10.53 0.69
C LEU A 101 -4.12 11.09 0.39
N GLY A 102 -3.28 10.32 -0.31
CA GLY A 102 -1.99 10.81 -0.81
C GLY A 102 -2.16 12.04 -1.71
N HIS A 103 -3.13 12.01 -2.64
CA HIS A 103 -3.43 13.19 -3.44
C HIS A 103 -4.01 14.33 -2.61
N VAL A 104 -4.83 14.04 -1.60
CA VAL A 104 -5.35 15.07 -0.70
C VAL A 104 -4.22 15.86 -0.03
N LEU A 105 -3.21 15.18 0.49
CA LEU A 105 -2.15 15.77 1.29
C LEU A 105 -1.00 16.35 0.44
N LEU A 106 -0.58 15.62 -0.61
CA LEU A 106 0.62 15.95 -1.38
C LEU A 106 0.36 16.88 -2.58
N HIS A 107 -0.88 16.90 -3.11
CA HIS A 107 -1.19 17.58 -4.38
C HIS A 107 -2.35 18.57 -4.23
N PRO A 108 -2.20 19.67 -3.48
CA PRO A 108 -3.27 20.65 -3.32
C PRO A 108 -3.67 21.24 -4.68
N GLY A 109 -4.98 21.43 -4.90
CA GLY A 109 -5.52 22.05 -6.12
C GLY A 109 -5.82 21.09 -7.27
N MET A 110 -5.58 19.77 -7.13
CA MET A 110 -5.94 18.80 -8.16
C MET A 110 -7.30 18.15 -7.90
N HIS A 111 -8.09 17.99 -8.97
CA HIS A 111 -9.13 16.96 -9.09
C HIS A 111 -8.46 15.75 -9.70
N HIS A 112 -8.70 14.58 -9.14
CA HIS A 112 -8.00 13.38 -9.56
C HIS A 112 -8.96 12.23 -9.83
N HIS A 113 -8.65 11.43 -10.87
CA HIS A 113 -9.36 10.20 -11.22
C HIS A 113 -8.33 9.07 -11.35
N ARG A 114 -8.51 8.00 -10.60
CA ARG A 114 -7.68 6.81 -10.71
C ARG A 114 -8.31 5.81 -11.65
N GLU A 115 -7.68 5.61 -12.79
CA GLU A 115 -8.06 4.59 -13.76
C GLU A 115 -7.34 3.27 -13.46
N LEU A 116 -8.09 2.16 -13.47
CA LEU A 116 -7.56 0.80 -13.38
C LEU A 116 -7.75 0.11 -14.72
N PRO A 117 -6.72 -0.62 -15.25
CA PRO A 117 -6.90 -1.41 -16.46
C PRO A 117 -7.99 -2.46 -16.30
N LEU A 118 -8.86 -2.61 -17.30
CA LEU A 118 -9.78 -3.76 -17.39
C LEU A 118 -8.97 -5.05 -17.51
N HIS A 119 -9.45 -6.12 -16.90
CA HIS A 119 -8.79 -7.42 -16.91
C HIS A 119 -8.53 -7.89 -18.36
N GLY A 120 -7.26 -8.16 -18.68
CA GLY A 120 -6.81 -8.72 -19.96
C GLY A 120 -6.22 -7.74 -20.96
N ILE A 121 -6.20 -6.44 -20.67
CA ILE A 121 -5.53 -5.47 -21.55
C ILE A 121 -4.09 -5.27 -21.06
N THR A 122 -3.12 -5.89 -21.75
CA THR A 122 -1.69 -5.65 -21.60
C THR A 122 -1.26 -4.58 -22.60
N GLU A 123 -1.64 -3.34 -22.38
CA GLU A 123 -1.02 -2.22 -23.08
C GLU A 123 0.38 -1.93 -22.52
N PRO A 124 1.33 -1.43 -23.35
CA PRO A 124 2.60 -0.96 -22.83
C PRO A 124 2.33 0.10 -21.75
N ARG A 125 2.80 -0.15 -20.53
CA ARG A 125 2.58 0.80 -19.42
C ARG A 125 3.31 2.11 -19.77
N GLU A 126 2.52 3.15 -20.02
CA GLU A 126 3.05 4.50 -20.00
C GLU A 126 3.79 4.75 -18.68
N PRO A 127 4.86 5.55 -18.70
CA PRO A 127 5.56 5.91 -17.46
C PRO A 127 4.57 6.50 -16.47
N VAL A 128 4.48 5.90 -15.27
CA VAL A 128 3.60 6.40 -14.21
C VAL A 128 4.01 7.82 -13.85
N GLU A 129 3.07 8.76 -13.92
CA GLU A 129 3.32 10.16 -13.60
C GLU A 129 3.95 10.32 -12.19
N PRO A 130 4.83 11.31 -12.00
CA PRO A 130 5.48 11.52 -10.70
C PRO A 130 4.50 11.64 -9.54
N LYS A 131 3.36 12.33 -9.72
CA LYS A 131 2.32 12.49 -8.70
C LYS A 131 1.65 11.17 -8.33
N GLU A 132 1.39 10.31 -9.32
CA GLU A 132 0.87 8.97 -9.09
C GLU A 132 1.85 8.09 -8.30
N ARG A 133 3.15 8.21 -8.59
CA ARG A 133 4.19 7.52 -7.84
C ARG A 133 4.26 8.00 -6.40
N GLN A 134 4.09 9.31 -6.17
CA GLN A 134 4.03 9.91 -4.82
C GLN A 134 2.81 9.40 -4.06
N ALA A 135 1.61 9.44 -4.64
CA ALA A 135 0.38 8.94 -4.02
C ALA A 135 0.44 7.43 -3.74
N ASN A 136 0.98 6.64 -4.67
CA ASN A 136 1.21 5.20 -4.45
C ASN A 136 2.20 4.95 -3.29
N HIS A 137 3.26 5.76 -3.19
CA HIS A 137 4.23 5.65 -2.09
C HIS A 137 3.59 6.02 -0.75
N PHE A 138 2.83 7.12 -0.71
CA PHE A 138 2.06 7.52 0.46
C PHE A 138 1.12 6.41 0.93
N ALA A 139 0.32 5.84 0.01
CA ALA A 139 -0.59 4.74 0.35
C ALA A 139 0.14 3.54 0.97
N GLY A 140 1.29 3.16 0.41
CA GLY A 140 2.14 2.12 0.97
C GLY A 140 2.64 2.45 2.38
N CYS A 141 3.11 3.68 2.61
CA CYS A 141 3.60 4.15 3.91
C CYS A 141 2.48 4.25 4.95
N PHE A 142 1.31 4.75 4.55
CA PHE A 142 0.17 4.90 5.43
C PHE A 142 -0.41 3.54 5.86
N LEU A 143 -0.60 2.60 4.93
CA LEU A 143 -1.16 1.28 5.21
C LEU A 143 -0.16 0.32 5.87
N VAL A 144 1.14 0.50 5.62
CA VAL A 144 2.21 -0.38 6.10
C VAL A 144 3.34 0.48 6.68
N PRO A 145 3.16 1.03 7.90
CA PRO A 145 4.17 1.87 8.53
C PRO A 145 5.47 1.10 8.79
N SER A 146 6.61 1.72 8.49
CA SER A 146 7.94 1.10 8.58
C SER A 146 8.24 0.49 9.96
N LYS A 147 7.85 1.20 11.05
CA LYS A 147 8.09 0.75 12.44
C LYS A 147 7.32 -0.53 12.75
N GLN A 148 6.03 -0.56 12.41
CA GLN A 148 5.14 -1.71 12.63
C GLN A 148 5.56 -2.88 11.74
N LEU A 149 5.94 -2.61 10.49
CA LEU A 149 6.43 -3.64 9.57
C LEU A 149 7.72 -4.29 10.10
N LYS A 150 8.71 -3.51 10.54
CA LYS A 150 9.95 -4.02 11.14
C LYS A 150 9.65 -4.90 12.36
N ARG A 151 8.74 -4.44 13.25
CA ARG A 151 8.35 -5.20 14.44
C ARG A 151 7.69 -6.53 14.08
N ALA A 152 6.71 -6.51 13.18
CA ALA A 152 6.00 -7.72 12.73
C ALA A 152 6.95 -8.69 12.02
N PHE A 153 7.82 -8.17 11.15
CA PHE A 153 8.82 -8.96 10.44
C PHE A 153 9.77 -9.70 11.41
N ARG A 154 10.34 -8.96 12.38
CA ARG A 154 11.20 -9.56 13.41
C ARG A 154 10.44 -10.60 14.22
N ALA A 155 9.21 -10.35 14.60
CA ALA A 155 8.37 -11.29 15.33
C ALA A 155 8.12 -12.58 14.54
N SER A 156 7.88 -12.50 13.23
CA SER A 156 7.64 -13.65 12.35
C SER A 156 8.92 -14.42 12.03
N PHE A 157 9.93 -13.73 11.53
CA PHE A 157 11.13 -14.37 10.96
C PHE A 157 12.30 -14.52 11.95
N GLY A 158 12.28 -13.82 13.08
CA GLY A 158 13.36 -13.85 14.09
C GLY A 158 14.66 -13.16 13.67
N VAL A 159 14.64 -12.41 12.56
CA VAL A 159 15.79 -11.70 11.98
C VAL A 159 15.39 -10.27 11.58
N GLU A 160 16.40 -9.40 11.42
CA GLU A 160 16.15 -8.01 10.98
C GLU A 160 15.97 -7.89 9.47
N ARG A 161 16.57 -8.81 8.72
CA ARG A 161 16.54 -8.86 7.25
C ARG A 161 16.61 -10.30 6.78
N LEU A 162 15.96 -10.60 5.66
CA LEU A 162 16.16 -11.83 4.89
C LEU A 162 16.94 -11.51 3.62
N THR A 163 18.09 -12.18 3.45
CA THR A 163 18.82 -12.20 2.18
C THR A 163 18.46 -13.48 1.46
N LEU A 164 18.13 -13.41 0.18
CA LEU A 164 17.82 -14.57 -0.63
C LEU A 164 19.07 -15.44 -0.80
N THR A 165 19.02 -16.62 -0.21
CA THR A 165 20.01 -17.69 -0.34
C THR A 165 19.26 -18.99 -0.57
N ASP A 166 19.94 -20.06 -1.01
CA ASP A 166 19.33 -21.38 -1.18
C ASP A 166 18.65 -21.87 0.11
N SER A 167 19.31 -21.67 1.26
CA SER A 167 18.75 -22.05 2.56
C SER A 167 17.48 -21.27 2.88
N VAL A 168 17.47 -19.94 2.70
CA VAL A 168 16.29 -19.11 2.96
C VAL A 168 15.16 -19.45 2.00
N ALA A 169 15.46 -19.66 0.72
CA ALA A 169 14.48 -20.06 -0.28
C ALA A 169 13.86 -21.43 0.04
N TYR A 170 14.68 -22.39 0.48
CA TYR A 170 14.23 -23.71 0.89
C TYR A 170 13.39 -23.64 2.19
N ASP A 171 13.80 -22.85 3.18
CA ASP A 171 13.03 -22.64 4.41
C ASP A 171 11.63 -22.07 4.14
N LEU A 172 11.49 -21.24 3.10
CA LEU A 172 10.22 -20.63 2.70
C LEU A 172 9.33 -21.54 1.84
N LEU A 173 9.90 -22.23 0.84
CA LEU A 173 9.15 -22.93 -0.21
C LEU A 173 9.40 -24.44 -0.29
N GLY A 174 10.37 -24.97 0.47
CA GLY A 174 10.76 -26.38 0.36
C GLY A 174 11.25 -26.71 -1.06
N ASN A 175 10.75 -27.79 -1.64
CA ASN A 175 11.19 -28.27 -2.96
C ASN A 175 10.92 -27.28 -4.12
N GLY A 176 10.11 -26.24 -3.90
CA GLY A 176 9.83 -25.20 -4.90
C GLY A 176 10.86 -24.06 -4.95
N PHE A 177 11.93 -24.11 -4.15
CA PHE A 177 12.88 -23.00 -3.95
C PHE A 177 13.62 -22.56 -5.23
N MET A 178 13.87 -23.49 -6.16
CA MET A 178 14.58 -23.16 -7.42
C MET A 178 13.84 -22.12 -8.28
N ALA A 179 12.50 -22.16 -8.31
CA ALA A 179 11.70 -21.18 -9.02
C ALA A 179 11.89 -19.75 -8.43
N LEU A 180 12.09 -19.67 -7.12
CA LEU A 180 12.38 -18.43 -6.43
C LEU A 180 13.80 -17.92 -6.75
N MET A 181 14.79 -18.82 -6.71
CA MET A 181 16.19 -18.48 -7.01
C MET A 181 16.36 -17.95 -8.44
N ASN A 182 15.66 -18.56 -9.40
CA ASN A 182 15.73 -18.20 -10.82
C ASN A 182 14.81 -17.01 -11.20
N SER A 183 14.04 -16.46 -10.26
CA SER A 183 13.14 -15.34 -10.59
C SER A 183 13.90 -14.03 -10.79
N PRO A 184 13.47 -13.17 -11.76
CA PRO A 184 14.09 -11.86 -11.97
C PRO A 184 13.98 -10.98 -10.72
N TYR A 185 14.98 -10.14 -10.49
CA TYR A 185 14.99 -9.19 -9.36
C TYR A 185 13.76 -8.26 -9.36
N GLU A 186 13.39 -7.76 -10.53
CA GLU A 186 12.29 -6.82 -10.72
C GLU A 186 10.91 -7.46 -10.46
N SER A 187 10.82 -8.80 -10.49
CA SER A 187 9.55 -9.53 -10.33
C SER A 187 8.92 -9.39 -8.95
N LEU A 188 9.64 -8.92 -7.93
CA LEU A 188 9.24 -8.92 -6.52
C LEU A 188 8.84 -10.33 -6.00
N HIS A 189 9.27 -11.40 -6.68
CA HIS A 189 8.82 -12.76 -6.34
C HIS A 189 9.26 -13.14 -4.92
N PHE A 190 10.52 -12.87 -4.55
CA PHE A 190 11.02 -13.15 -3.20
C PHE A 190 10.22 -12.40 -2.13
N GLU A 191 10.01 -11.11 -2.31
CA GLU A 191 9.26 -10.29 -1.38
C GLU A 191 7.80 -10.71 -1.26
N ARG A 192 7.17 -11.17 -2.37
CA ARG A 192 5.80 -11.70 -2.32
C ARG A 192 5.73 -13.03 -1.58
N VAL A 193 6.72 -13.90 -1.74
CA VAL A 193 6.81 -15.15 -0.96
C VAL A 193 6.95 -14.82 0.52
N VAL A 194 7.85 -13.89 0.89
CA VAL A 194 8.01 -13.43 2.28
C VAL A 194 6.72 -12.80 2.82
N ALA A 195 6.04 -11.99 2.03
CA ALA A 195 4.78 -11.33 2.42
C ALA A 195 3.66 -12.32 2.78
N GLN A 196 3.64 -13.50 2.12
CA GLN A 196 2.62 -14.54 2.26
C GLN A 196 3.06 -15.73 3.09
N ALA A 197 4.29 -15.72 3.61
CA ALA A 197 4.82 -16.83 4.37
C ALA A 197 3.99 -17.08 5.64
N LEU A 198 3.71 -18.35 5.92
CA LEU A 198 3.00 -18.81 7.12
C LEU A 198 3.94 -19.55 8.08
N ARG A 199 5.15 -19.85 7.63
CA ARG A 199 6.18 -20.53 8.41
C ARG A 199 7.58 -20.14 7.95
N PHE A 200 8.52 -20.20 8.87
CA PHE A 200 9.94 -20.03 8.59
C PHE A 200 10.76 -20.69 9.70
N ARG A 201 11.71 -21.56 9.34
CA ARG A 201 12.59 -22.27 10.30
C ARG A 201 11.84 -22.89 11.48
N GLY A 202 10.77 -23.63 11.19
CA GLY A 202 9.94 -24.30 12.20
C GLY A 202 9.00 -23.39 13.00
N ARG A 203 9.02 -22.08 12.81
CA ARG A 203 8.07 -21.13 13.41
C ARG A 203 6.85 -20.97 12.51
N HIS A 204 5.66 -20.92 13.12
CA HIS A 204 4.40 -20.65 12.44
C HIS A 204 3.89 -19.28 12.85
N PHE A 205 3.35 -18.52 11.90
CA PHE A 205 2.80 -17.18 12.10
C PHE A 205 1.76 -16.85 11.02
N GLY A 206 1.01 -15.77 11.20
CA GLY A 206 0.10 -15.26 10.17
C GLY A 206 0.84 -14.53 9.07
N ALA A 207 0.33 -14.58 7.83
CA ALA A 207 0.93 -13.86 6.71
C ALA A 207 0.97 -12.35 6.99
N LEU A 208 2.10 -11.71 6.70
CA LEU A 208 2.26 -10.28 6.96
C LEU A 208 1.29 -9.42 6.14
N ASN A 209 1.00 -9.80 4.88
CA ASN A 209 0.03 -9.07 4.07
C ASN A 209 -1.39 -9.12 4.64
N GLU A 210 -1.76 -10.23 5.32
CA GLU A 210 -3.03 -10.34 6.04
C GLU A 210 -3.05 -9.41 7.26
N LEU A 211 -1.98 -9.41 8.05
CA LEU A 211 -1.85 -8.56 9.24
C LEU A 211 -2.06 -7.07 8.91
N PHE A 212 -1.50 -6.60 7.79
CA PHE A 212 -1.62 -5.20 7.35
C PHE A 212 -2.86 -4.95 6.46
N GLY A 213 -3.63 -5.96 6.11
CA GLY A 213 -4.82 -5.82 5.26
C GLY A 213 -4.52 -5.31 3.86
N VAL A 214 -3.35 -5.66 3.29
CA VAL A 214 -2.92 -5.22 1.96
C VAL A 214 -2.68 -6.38 1.01
N SER A 215 -2.54 -6.08 -0.28
CA SER A 215 -2.17 -7.10 -1.27
C SER A 215 -0.73 -7.62 -1.03
N PRO A 216 -0.41 -8.86 -1.41
CA PRO A 216 0.96 -9.37 -1.35
C PRO A 216 1.96 -8.50 -2.11
N THR A 217 1.55 -7.89 -3.22
CA THR A 217 2.39 -6.98 -4.00
C THR A 217 2.65 -5.67 -3.27
N THR A 218 1.64 -5.08 -2.63
CA THR A 218 1.82 -3.87 -1.82
C THR A 218 2.81 -4.11 -0.69
N LEU A 219 2.67 -5.22 0.04
CA LEU A 219 3.60 -5.56 1.10
C LEU A 219 5.00 -5.87 0.58
N ALA A 220 5.12 -6.58 -0.56
CA ALA A 220 6.40 -6.88 -1.20
C ALA A 220 7.19 -5.61 -1.54
N ILE A 221 6.52 -4.60 -2.10
CA ILE A 221 7.12 -3.29 -2.38
C ILE A 221 7.62 -2.65 -1.07
N ARG A 222 6.81 -2.66 -0.01
CA ARG A 222 7.21 -2.08 1.29
C ARG A 222 8.36 -2.83 1.95
N LEU A 223 8.40 -4.17 1.90
CA LEU A 223 9.53 -4.98 2.39
C LEU A 223 10.85 -4.54 1.75
N ARG A 224 10.85 -4.35 0.43
CA ARG A 224 12.01 -3.88 -0.33
C ARG A 224 12.38 -2.43 0.02
N GLN A 225 11.42 -1.51 0.07
CA GLN A 225 11.62 -0.10 0.39
C GLN A 225 12.20 0.09 1.80
N VAL A 226 11.74 -0.70 2.77
CA VAL A 226 12.20 -0.65 4.17
C VAL A 226 13.52 -1.42 4.37
N GLY A 227 14.01 -2.14 3.37
CA GLY A 227 15.26 -2.88 3.38
C GLY A 227 15.20 -4.17 4.22
N LEU A 228 14.03 -4.78 4.35
CA LEU A 228 13.84 -6.03 5.10
C LEU A 228 14.15 -7.28 4.26
N THR A 229 14.26 -7.11 2.96
CA THR A 229 14.64 -8.15 1.99
C THR A 229 15.80 -7.65 1.12
N SER A 230 16.67 -8.57 0.72
CA SER A 230 17.77 -8.33 -0.23
C SER A 230 18.08 -9.61 -1.02
N ARG A 231 18.75 -9.46 -2.15
CA ARG A 231 19.29 -10.56 -2.96
C ARG A 231 20.80 -10.45 -3.06
#